data_95c7dbeed0db81d0837acbad113a1e96
#
_entry.id   95c7dbeed0db81d0837acbad113a1e96
#
_cell.length_a   1.000
_cell.length_b   1.000
_cell.length_c   1.000
_cell.angle_alpha   90.00
_cell.angle_beta   90.00
_cell.angle_gamma   90.00
#
_symmetry.space_group_name_H-M   'P 1'
#
loop_
_entity.id
_entity.type
_entity.pdbx_description
1 polymer ?
#
loop_
_entity_poly.entity_id
_entity_poly.type
_entity_poly.pdbx_seq_one_letter_code
_entity_poly.pdbx_strand_id
1 'polypeptide(L)'
;IVGVIDTGIQTAHPDLAANMWVNPGETAGDNIDNDGNGYVDDVHGWDFRNDDASVYDDANIDDHGTHVAGTIGAVSNNATGITGIAWNVKIMSLKFLHNGGSTSDAIDAIQYAIDNGAHMTTNSWGGGGSSTALQDAIKASGDAGMLFLAASGNSALNADETPMYPAAYPQENIVSVNSTDRNDQMSGFS
;
A
#
# COMPACT_ATOMS: atom_id res chain seq x y z
N ILE A 1 -6.02 -7.69 -7.27
CA ILE A 1 -5.73 -6.28 -6.90
C ILE A 1 -4.83 -6.29 -5.67
N VAL A 2 -3.78 -5.47 -5.68
CA VAL A 2 -2.89 -5.21 -4.55
C VAL A 2 -3.00 -3.73 -4.19
N GLY A 3 -3.45 -3.41 -2.98
CA GLY A 3 -3.42 -2.07 -2.44
C GLY A 3 -2.01 -1.74 -1.91
N VAL A 4 -1.41 -0.66 -2.39
CA VAL A 4 -0.13 -0.15 -1.88
C VAL A 4 -0.43 1.04 -0.98
N ILE A 5 -0.45 0.80 0.33
CA ILE A 5 -0.67 1.84 1.35
C ILE A 5 0.69 2.44 1.70
N ASP A 6 1.01 3.60 1.09
CA ASP A 6 2.37 4.15 1.09
C ASP A 6 2.37 5.68 0.82
N THR A 7 3.47 6.20 0.29
CA THR A 7 3.66 7.63 -0.03
C THR A 7 2.92 8.09 -1.28
N GLY A 8 2.45 7.19 -2.12
CA GLY A 8 1.85 7.47 -3.42
C GLY A 8 2.59 6.78 -4.56
N ILE A 9 1.99 6.75 -5.74
CA ILE A 9 2.53 6.05 -6.92
C ILE A 9 2.42 6.94 -8.15
N GLN A 10 3.50 7.08 -8.90
CA GLN A 10 3.49 7.69 -10.23
C GLN A 10 2.71 6.80 -11.21
N THR A 11 1.40 6.98 -11.29
CA THR A 11 0.49 6.11 -12.07
C THR A 11 0.77 6.13 -13.56
N ALA A 12 1.30 7.25 -14.07
CA ALA A 12 1.71 7.40 -15.48
C ALA A 12 3.15 6.91 -15.77
N HIS A 13 3.84 6.30 -14.76
CA HIS A 13 5.18 5.77 -14.98
C HIS A 13 5.16 4.70 -16.09
N PRO A 14 6.04 4.78 -17.11
CA PRO A 14 5.98 3.90 -18.30
C PRO A 14 6.10 2.41 -17.98
N ASP A 15 6.68 2.08 -16.82
CA ASP A 15 6.86 0.71 -16.36
C ASP A 15 5.74 0.24 -15.39
N LEU A 16 4.77 1.10 -15.07
CA LEU A 16 3.67 0.81 -14.13
C LEU A 16 2.28 0.98 -14.74
N ALA A 17 2.10 1.95 -15.64
CA ALA A 17 0.80 2.44 -16.08
C ALA A 17 -0.16 1.32 -16.54
N ALA A 18 0.32 0.29 -17.23
CA ALA A 18 -0.53 -0.80 -17.71
C ALA A 18 -1.01 -1.74 -16.59
N ASN A 19 -0.31 -1.73 -15.45
CA ASN A 19 -0.63 -2.54 -14.27
C ASN A 19 -1.32 -1.75 -13.16
N MET A 20 -1.54 -0.45 -13.35
CA MET A 20 -2.36 0.30 -12.39
C MET A 20 -3.80 -0.22 -12.40
N TRP A 21 -4.38 -0.27 -11.20
CA TRP A 21 -5.80 -0.47 -11.02
C TRP A 21 -6.55 0.77 -11.53
N VAL A 22 -7.69 0.53 -12.12
CA VAL A 22 -8.62 1.59 -12.55
C VAL A 22 -9.95 1.31 -11.89
N ASN A 23 -10.49 2.27 -11.16
CA ASN A 23 -11.82 2.17 -10.58
C ASN A 23 -12.85 2.03 -11.72
N PRO A 24 -13.56 0.90 -11.82
CA PRO A 24 -14.53 0.69 -12.89
C PRO A 24 -15.80 1.54 -12.73
N GLY A 25 -16.00 2.14 -11.56
CA GLY A 25 -17.13 2.99 -11.24
C GLY A 25 -16.92 4.46 -11.62
N GLU A 26 -15.66 4.87 -11.90
CA GLU A 26 -15.30 6.26 -12.10
C GLU A 26 -15.10 6.66 -13.57
N THR A 27 -15.42 7.91 -13.88
CA THR A 27 -15.12 8.57 -15.15
C THR A 27 -14.07 9.65 -14.93
N ALA A 28 -12.85 9.39 -15.38
CA ALA A 28 -11.70 10.23 -15.10
C ALA A 28 -11.90 11.71 -15.48
N GLY A 29 -11.68 12.61 -14.53
CA GLY A 29 -11.57 14.05 -14.73
C GLY A 29 -12.90 14.79 -14.96
N ASP A 30 -14.04 14.20 -14.58
CA ASP A 30 -15.33 14.90 -14.68
C ASP A 30 -15.75 15.61 -13.38
N ASN A 31 -14.98 15.46 -12.29
CA ASN A 31 -15.19 16.02 -10.98
C ASN A 31 -16.52 15.56 -10.32
N ILE A 32 -16.93 14.34 -10.61
CA ILE A 32 -18.11 13.71 -10.04
C ILE A 32 -17.68 12.39 -9.38
N ASP A 33 -18.17 12.11 -8.21
CA ASP A 33 -18.15 10.80 -7.59
C ASP A 33 -19.22 9.94 -8.29
N ASN A 34 -18.81 9.17 -9.32
CA ASN A 34 -19.73 8.48 -10.20
C ASN A 34 -20.26 7.18 -9.55
N ASP A 35 -19.51 6.56 -8.66
CA ASP A 35 -19.92 5.33 -7.99
C ASP A 35 -20.56 5.58 -6.60
N GLY A 36 -20.51 6.82 -6.08
CA GLY A 36 -21.13 7.22 -4.85
C GLY A 36 -20.41 6.73 -3.60
N ASN A 37 -19.12 6.45 -3.70
CA ASN A 37 -18.29 5.94 -2.61
C ASN A 37 -17.76 7.05 -1.68
N GLY A 38 -17.91 8.31 -2.05
CA GLY A 38 -17.45 9.48 -1.30
C GLY A 38 -16.10 10.04 -1.77
N TYR A 39 -15.48 9.46 -2.80
CA TYR A 39 -14.17 9.83 -3.34
C TYR A 39 -14.29 10.27 -4.79
N VAL A 40 -14.20 11.57 -5.04
CA VAL A 40 -14.38 12.15 -6.39
C VAL A 40 -13.17 11.86 -7.28
N ASP A 41 -13.39 11.28 -8.48
CA ASP A 41 -12.32 10.96 -9.45
C ASP A 41 -11.23 10.02 -8.90
N ASP A 42 -11.54 9.08 -8.03
CA ASP A 42 -10.60 8.12 -7.43
C ASP A 42 -10.13 7.01 -8.39
N VAL A 43 -9.80 7.39 -9.60
CA VAL A 43 -9.52 6.51 -10.73
C VAL A 43 -8.44 5.46 -10.48
N HIS A 44 -7.41 5.80 -9.71
CA HIS A 44 -6.30 4.89 -9.38
C HIS A 44 -6.13 4.62 -7.89
N GLY A 45 -7.07 5.12 -7.07
CA GLY A 45 -7.03 5.12 -5.62
C GLY A 45 -7.18 6.54 -5.07
N TRP A 46 -6.72 6.78 -3.85
CA TRP A 46 -6.97 8.03 -3.13
C TRP A 46 -5.76 8.48 -2.31
N ASP A 47 -5.60 9.80 -2.15
CA ASP A 47 -4.70 10.41 -1.18
C ASP A 47 -5.48 10.75 0.11
N PHE A 48 -5.39 9.87 1.10
CA PHE A 48 -6.05 10.03 2.41
C PHE A 48 -5.43 11.13 3.25
N ARG A 49 -4.20 11.54 2.94
CA ARG A 49 -3.52 12.60 3.65
C ARG A 49 -4.03 13.98 3.25
N ASN A 50 -4.21 14.19 1.95
CA ASN A 50 -4.65 15.47 1.39
C ASN A 50 -6.16 15.49 1.11
N ASP A 51 -6.83 14.33 1.22
CA ASP A 51 -8.25 14.13 0.93
C ASP A 51 -8.60 14.52 -0.51
N ASP A 52 -7.84 13.96 -1.48
CA ASP A 52 -8.04 14.20 -2.91
C ASP A 52 -7.58 13.01 -3.78
N ALA A 53 -7.87 13.07 -5.09
CA ALA A 53 -7.51 12.03 -6.06
C ALA A 53 -6.03 12.07 -6.52
N SER A 54 -5.22 12.98 -5.99
CA SER A 54 -3.80 13.18 -6.36
C SER A 54 -2.90 12.12 -5.72
N VAL A 55 -2.94 10.90 -6.19
CA VAL A 55 -2.13 9.79 -5.65
C VAL A 55 -0.63 9.87 -5.98
N TYR A 56 -0.20 10.97 -6.60
CA TYR A 56 1.20 11.28 -6.87
C TYR A 56 1.40 12.80 -6.96
N ASP A 57 2.24 13.36 -6.10
CA ASP A 57 2.56 14.80 -6.07
C ASP A 57 3.87 15.10 -6.76
N ASP A 58 4.96 14.49 -6.30
CA ASP A 58 6.28 14.61 -6.94
C ASP A 58 7.24 13.46 -6.58
N ALA A 59 8.32 13.34 -7.37
CA ALA A 59 9.31 12.27 -7.23
C ALA A 59 10.12 12.31 -5.92
N ASN A 60 10.16 13.42 -5.20
CA ASN A 60 10.90 13.50 -3.93
C ASN A 60 10.05 13.08 -2.74
N ILE A 61 8.74 12.96 -2.95
CA ILE A 61 7.76 12.63 -1.93
C ILE A 61 7.28 11.19 -2.12
N ASP A 62 6.95 10.84 -3.37
CA ASP A 62 6.23 9.60 -3.72
C ASP A 62 7.15 8.55 -4.37
N ASP A 63 8.47 8.70 -4.22
CA ASP A 63 9.47 7.76 -4.75
C ASP A 63 9.35 6.38 -4.10
N HIS A 64 9.13 6.33 -2.79
CA HIS A 64 9.07 5.07 -2.04
C HIS A 64 7.89 4.19 -2.50
N GLY A 65 6.66 4.68 -2.52
CA GLY A 65 5.50 3.92 -2.97
C GLY A 65 5.58 3.54 -4.46
N THR A 66 6.14 4.43 -5.30
CA THR A 66 6.42 4.13 -6.71
C THR A 66 7.43 2.98 -6.85
N HIS A 67 8.49 2.96 -6.05
CA HIS A 67 9.49 1.89 -6.05
C HIS A 67 8.91 0.56 -5.54
N VAL A 68 8.11 0.59 -4.48
CA VAL A 68 7.39 -0.59 -3.96
C VAL A 68 6.47 -1.15 -5.04
N ALA A 69 5.67 -0.31 -5.68
CA ALA A 69 4.79 -0.71 -6.78
C ALA A 69 5.57 -1.35 -7.95
N GLY A 70 6.72 -0.80 -8.30
CA GLY A 70 7.62 -1.35 -9.33
C GLY A 70 8.12 -2.75 -8.98
N THR A 71 8.53 -2.96 -7.73
CA THR A 71 8.96 -4.28 -7.26
C THR A 71 7.83 -5.31 -7.33
N ILE A 72 6.60 -4.91 -7.02
CA ILE A 72 5.43 -5.78 -7.06
C ILE A 72 5.06 -6.12 -8.50
N GLY A 73 4.91 -5.12 -9.36
CA GLY A 73 4.25 -5.31 -10.63
C GLY A 73 4.67 -4.37 -11.75
N ALA A 74 5.97 -4.03 -11.86
CA ALA A 74 6.46 -3.39 -13.06
C ALA A 74 6.21 -4.27 -14.29
N VAL A 75 5.87 -3.62 -15.41
CA VAL A 75 5.48 -4.30 -16.65
C VAL A 75 6.64 -5.08 -17.22
N SER A 76 6.45 -6.38 -17.45
CA SER A 76 7.49 -7.26 -17.98
C SER A 76 7.53 -7.22 -19.51
N ASN A 77 8.72 -7.51 -20.07
CA ASN A 77 8.97 -7.64 -21.52
C ASN A 77 8.68 -6.36 -22.34
N ASN A 78 8.75 -5.18 -21.73
CA ASN A 78 8.53 -3.88 -22.38
C ASN A 78 9.85 -3.15 -22.73
N ALA A 79 11.00 -3.75 -22.47
CA ALA A 79 12.35 -3.17 -22.65
C ALA A 79 12.56 -1.86 -21.86
N THR A 80 11.86 -1.67 -20.76
CA THR A 80 11.90 -0.47 -19.92
C THR A 80 12.10 -0.91 -18.48
N GLY A 81 12.89 -0.16 -17.70
CA GLY A 81 13.02 -0.28 -16.25
C GLY A 81 13.35 -1.70 -15.74
N ILE A 82 12.45 -2.26 -14.96
CA ILE A 82 12.61 -3.55 -14.27
C ILE A 82 11.44 -4.49 -14.60
N THR A 83 11.54 -5.73 -14.14
CA THR A 83 10.43 -6.68 -14.17
C THR A 83 9.88 -6.86 -12.77
N GLY A 84 8.62 -6.57 -12.56
CA GLY A 84 7.93 -6.87 -11.31
C GLY A 84 7.72 -8.38 -11.10
N ILE A 85 7.46 -8.78 -9.86
CA ILE A 85 7.24 -10.18 -9.51
C ILE A 85 5.90 -10.68 -10.05
N ALA A 86 4.86 -9.86 -10.00
CA ALA A 86 3.50 -10.22 -10.40
C ALA A 86 3.11 -9.51 -11.72
N TRP A 87 3.30 -10.19 -12.84
CA TRP A 87 3.19 -9.61 -14.19
C TRP A 87 1.79 -9.12 -14.58
N ASN A 88 0.75 -9.73 -14.04
CA ASN A 88 -0.66 -9.41 -14.36
C ASN A 88 -1.42 -8.84 -13.15
N VAL A 89 -0.70 -8.24 -12.21
CA VAL A 89 -1.30 -7.59 -11.04
C VAL A 89 -2.03 -6.31 -11.46
N LYS A 90 -2.99 -5.88 -10.64
CA LYS A 90 -3.52 -4.52 -10.65
C LYS A 90 -3.16 -3.85 -9.33
N ILE A 91 -2.47 -2.71 -9.42
CA ILE A 91 -1.92 -1.96 -8.29
C ILE A 91 -2.81 -0.75 -8.03
N MET A 92 -3.37 -0.69 -6.83
CA MET A 92 -4.19 0.40 -6.32
C MET A 92 -3.31 1.31 -5.43
N SER A 93 -3.29 2.60 -5.70
CA SER A 93 -2.51 3.57 -4.93
C SER A 93 -3.31 4.11 -3.77
N LEU A 94 -2.84 3.88 -2.55
CA LEU A 94 -3.49 4.31 -1.31
C LEU A 94 -2.49 5.19 -0.53
N LYS A 95 -2.46 6.47 -0.89
CA LYS A 95 -1.48 7.40 -0.36
C LYS A 95 -1.93 7.93 1.00
N PHE A 96 -1.05 7.83 2.01
CA PHE A 96 -1.28 8.41 3.34
C PHE A 96 -0.01 8.93 4.00
N LEU A 97 1.15 8.67 3.40
CA LEU A 97 2.45 9.05 3.94
C LEU A 97 3.04 10.27 3.24
N HIS A 98 3.52 11.20 4.04
CA HIS A 98 4.45 12.26 3.66
C HIS A 98 5.14 12.77 4.94
N ASN A 99 6.41 12.43 5.15
CA ASN A 99 7.13 12.72 6.41
C ASN A 99 6.38 12.21 7.66
N GLY A 100 5.75 11.04 7.56
CA GLY A 100 4.85 10.44 8.53
C GLY A 100 3.42 10.36 8.00
N GLY A 101 2.58 9.59 8.68
CA GLY A 101 1.15 9.43 8.37
C GLY A 101 0.33 9.35 9.65
N SER A 102 -0.97 9.60 9.55
CA SER A 102 -1.88 9.43 10.66
C SER A 102 -2.47 8.02 10.71
N THR A 103 -2.80 7.55 11.90
CA THR A 103 -3.47 6.25 12.07
C THR A 103 -4.88 6.26 11.45
N SER A 104 -5.57 7.40 11.46
CA SER A 104 -6.88 7.55 10.81
C SER A 104 -6.79 7.31 9.31
N ASP A 105 -5.85 7.97 8.63
CA ASP A 105 -5.67 7.86 7.19
C ASP A 105 -5.29 6.43 6.77
N ALA A 106 -4.49 5.74 7.59
CA ALA A 106 -4.19 4.32 7.37
C ALA A 106 -5.43 3.43 7.51
N ILE A 107 -6.32 3.71 8.48
CA ILE A 107 -7.58 3.00 8.67
C ILE A 107 -8.51 3.22 7.47
N ASP A 108 -8.64 4.47 7.02
CA ASP A 108 -9.49 4.82 5.87
C ASP A 108 -8.95 4.16 4.58
N ALA A 109 -7.63 4.13 4.40
CA ALA A 109 -6.98 3.40 3.29
C ALA A 109 -7.25 1.89 3.32
N ILE A 110 -7.25 1.26 4.50
CA ILE A 110 -7.60 -0.16 4.64
C ILE A 110 -9.07 -0.38 4.30
N GLN A 111 -9.98 0.47 4.80
CA GLN A 111 -11.40 0.35 4.50
C GLN A 111 -11.67 0.53 3.00
N TYR A 112 -11.06 1.52 2.38
CA TYR A 112 -11.15 1.73 0.93
C TYR A 112 -10.67 0.50 0.14
N ALA A 113 -9.56 -0.12 0.56
CA ALA A 113 -9.06 -1.35 -0.08
C ALA A 113 -10.07 -2.51 0.02
N ILE A 114 -10.76 -2.64 1.16
CA ILE A 114 -11.83 -3.63 1.35
C ILE A 114 -12.98 -3.36 0.38
N ASP A 115 -13.48 -2.14 0.34
CA ASP A 115 -14.66 -1.73 -0.42
C ASP A 115 -14.43 -1.87 -1.93
N ASN A 116 -13.20 -1.69 -2.38
CA ASN A 116 -12.77 -1.84 -3.78
C ASN A 116 -12.20 -3.22 -4.12
N GLY A 117 -12.40 -4.21 -3.27
CA GLY A 117 -12.12 -5.61 -3.55
C GLY A 117 -10.63 -5.96 -3.71
N ALA A 118 -9.74 -5.29 -2.99
CA ALA A 118 -8.34 -5.68 -2.93
C ALA A 118 -8.21 -7.09 -2.34
N HIS A 119 -7.24 -7.86 -2.82
CA HIS A 119 -6.95 -9.20 -2.30
C HIS A 119 -5.91 -9.16 -1.19
N MET A 120 -5.08 -8.15 -1.20
CA MET A 120 -4.06 -7.88 -0.20
C MET A 120 -3.66 -6.41 -0.20
N THR A 121 -3.11 -5.97 0.93
CA THR A 121 -2.38 -4.70 1.01
C THR A 121 -0.92 -4.94 1.34
N THR A 122 -0.04 -4.08 0.82
CA THR A 122 1.36 -3.99 1.23
C THR A 122 1.58 -2.70 2.01
N ASN A 123 2.28 -2.84 3.14
CA ASN A 123 2.37 -1.83 4.18
C ASN A 123 3.83 -1.69 4.60
N SER A 124 4.59 -0.92 3.81
CA SER A 124 6.02 -0.67 4.05
C SER A 124 6.22 0.51 5.02
N TRP A 125 5.45 0.50 6.09
CA TRP A 125 5.46 1.51 7.14
C TRP A 125 5.23 0.87 8.51
N GLY A 126 5.56 1.60 9.54
CA GLY A 126 5.34 1.17 10.91
C GLY A 126 5.93 2.16 11.90
N GLY A 127 5.64 1.94 13.17
CA GLY A 127 6.08 2.77 14.29
C GLY A 127 4.92 3.23 15.15
N GLY A 128 5.23 4.04 16.15
CA GLY A 128 4.24 4.47 17.11
C GLY A 128 3.81 3.39 18.09
N GLY A 129 2.79 3.69 18.87
CA GLY A 129 2.20 2.75 19.83
C GLY A 129 1.13 1.86 19.21
N SER A 130 0.72 0.84 19.94
CA SER A 130 -0.45 0.02 19.57
C SER A 130 -1.72 0.87 19.50
N SER A 131 -2.52 0.67 18.46
CA SER A 131 -3.83 1.29 18.26
C SER A 131 -4.89 0.21 18.08
N THR A 132 -5.88 0.18 18.97
CA THR A 132 -7.01 -0.76 18.86
C THR A 132 -7.81 -0.52 17.59
N ALA A 133 -8.02 0.74 17.20
CA ALA A 133 -8.76 1.07 15.98
C ALA A 133 -8.07 0.55 14.71
N LEU A 134 -6.73 0.68 14.63
CA LEU A 134 -5.98 0.11 13.51
C LEU A 134 -6.01 -1.42 13.51
N GLN A 135 -5.92 -2.02 14.70
CA GLN A 135 -6.03 -3.46 14.87
C GLN A 135 -7.40 -3.99 14.40
N ASP A 136 -8.47 -3.27 14.73
CA ASP A 136 -9.84 -3.60 14.32
C ASP A 136 -10.02 -3.47 12.79
N ALA A 137 -9.44 -2.43 12.17
CA ALA A 137 -9.47 -2.26 10.72
C ALA A 137 -8.72 -3.40 9.99
N ILE A 138 -7.55 -3.79 10.49
CA ILE A 138 -6.79 -4.93 9.94
C ILE A 138 -7.58 -6.23 10.13
N LYS A 139 -8.24 -6.42 11.27
CA LYS A 139 -9.12 -7.57 11.47
C LYS A 139 -10.27 -7.58 10.46
N ALA A 140 -10.92 -6.43 10.25
CA ALA A 140 -12.00 -6.31 9.26
C ALA A 140 -11.52 -6.67 7.85
N SER A 141 -10.30 -6.29 7.47
CA SER A 141 -9.71 -6.70 6.19
C SER A 141 -9.52 -8.23 6.10
N GLY A 142 -9.15 -8.87 7.20
CA GLY A 142 -9.07 -10.33 7.29
C GLY A 142 -10.43 -11.01 7.18
N ASP A 143 -11.45 -10.47 7.84
CA ASP A 143 -12.83 -10.94 7.76
C ASP A 143 -13.40 -10.82 6.33
N ALA A 144 -12.91 -9.85 5.55
CA ALA A 144 -13.20 -9.69 4.11
C ALA A 144 -12.34 -10.61 3.20
N GLY A 145 -11.46 -11.42 3.76
CA GLY A 145 -10.58 -12.35 3.02
C GLY A 145 -9.29 -11.72 2.47
N MET A 146 -8.91 -10.55 2.94
CA MET A 146 -7.74 -9.80 2.48
C MET A 146 -6.52 -10.09 3.36
N LEU A 147 -5.35 -10.28 2.74
CA LEU A 147 -4.08 -10.37 3.45
C LEU A 147 -3.51 -8.96 3.71
N PHE A 148 -2.86 -8.80 4.84
CA PHE A 148 -2.17 -7.58 5.24
C PHE A 148 -0.66 -7.86 5.37
N LEU A 149 0.14 -7.47 4.37
CA LEU A 149 1.58 -7.66 4.38
C LEU A 149 2.24 -6.44 5.03
N ALA A 150 2.98 -6.65 6.11
CA ALA A 150 3.60 -5.57 6.87
C ALA A 150 5.12 -5.76 6.99
N ALA A 151 5.88 -4.69 6.77
CA ALA A 151 7.31 -4.68 7.05
C ALA A 151 7.57 -4.82 8.56
N SER A 152 8.48 -5.72 8.93
CA SER A 152 8.85 -5.95 10.34
C SER A 152 9.67 -4.82 10.95
N GLY A 153 10.23 -3.95 10.13
CA GLY A 153 11.02 -2.78 10.54
C GLY A 153 12.46 -2.79 10.03
N ASN A 154 13.19 -1.72 10.38
CA ASN A 154 14.55 -1.49 9.93
C ASN A 154 15.52 -1.18 11.11
N SER A 155 15.23 -1.68 12.31
CA SER A 155 15.97 -1.32 13.52
C SER A 155 16.78 -2.48 14.10
N ALA A 156 16.83 -3.63 13.44
CA ALA A 156 17.48 -4.86 13.91
C ALA A 156 17.06 -5.25 15.35
N LEU A 157 15.78 -5.09 15.66
CA LEU A 157 15.23 -5.37 16.99
C LEU A 157 14.50 -6.71 16.99
N ASN A 158 14.58 -7.38 18.14
CA ASN A 158 13.75 -8.55 18.38
C ASN A 158 12.28 -8.12 18.56
N ALA A 159 11.42 -8.50 17.62
CA ALA A 159 10.00 -8.11 17.63
C ALA A 159 9.22 -8.68 18.81
N ASP A 160 9.69 -9.76 19.46
CA ASP A 160 9.08 -10.32 20.67
C ASP A 160 9.36 -9.45 21.91
N GLU A 161 10.43 -8.66 21.88
CA GLU A 161 10.82 -7.76 22.97
C GLU A 161 10.44 -6.31 22.70
N THR A 162 10.51 -5.91 21.43
CA THR A 162 10.24 -4.53 20.99
C THR A 162 9.32 -4.59 19.76
N PRO A 163 8.00 -4.75 19.98
CA PRO A 163 7.06 -4.91 18.89
C PRO A 163 6.95 -3.66 18.03
N MET A 164 6.97 -3.83 16.72
CA MET A 164 6.68 -2.79 15.75
C MET A 164 5.28 -2.99 15.16
N TYR A 165 4.45 -1.98 15.27
CA TYR A 165 3.11 -2.02 14.71
C TYR A 165 3.07 -1.34 13.34
N PRO A 166 2.28 -1.91 12.38
CA PRO A 166 1.25 -2.96 12.54
C PRO A 166 1.74 -4.41 12.49
N ALA A 167 2.99 -4.68 12.12
CA ALA A 167 3.50 -6.03 11.90
C ALA A 167 3.40 -6.97 13.12
N ALA A 168 3.40 -6.40 14.34
CA ALA A 168 3.33 -7.16 15.60
C ALA A 168 1.91 -7.37 16.15
N TYR A 169 0.85 -6.97 15.42
CA TYR A 169 -0.51 -7.30 15.85
C TYR A 169 -0.82 -8.79 15.66
N PRO A 170 -1.68 -9.38 16.49
CA PRO A 170 -1.94 -10.82 16.49
C PRO A 170 -3.01 -11.27 15.47
N GLN A 171 -3.37 -10.44 14.48
CA GLN A 171 -4.37 -10.78 13.48
C GLN A 171 -3.85 -11.86 12.53
N GLU A 172 -4.68 -12.88 12.26
CA GLU A 172 -4.32 -14.05 11.46
C GLU A 172 -4.04 -13.73 9.98
N ASN A 173 -4.53 -12.59 9.48
CA ASN A 173 -4.31 -12.14 8.11
C ASN A 173 -3.04 -11.32 7.93
N ILE A 174 -2.28 -11.04 9.00
CA ILE A 174 -1.01 -10.34 8.91
C ILE A 174 0.11 -11.29 8.48
N VAL A 175 0.86 -10.86 7.49
CA VAL A 175 2.15 -11.45 7.12
C VAL A 175 3.25 -10.45 7.44
N SER A 176 3.97 -10.67 8.53
CA SER A 176 5.14 -9.87 8.89
C SER A 176 6.34 -10.28 8.04
N VAL A 177 6.94 -9.33 7.34
CA VAL A 177 7.98 -9.58 6.34
C VAL A 177 9.31 -9.00 6.79
N ASN A 178 10.30 -9.87 6.97
CA ASN A 178 11.69 -9.52 7.22
C ASN A 178 12.49 -9.48 5.92
N SER A 179 13.63 -8.79 5.96
CA SER A 179 14.59 -8.78 4.87
C SER A 179 15.70 -9.81 5.10
N THR A 180 16.04 -10.56 4.06
CA THR A 180 17.21 -11.45 4.03
C THR A 180 18.15 -11.07 2.90
N ASP A 181 19.40 -11.47 3.02
CA ASP A 181 20.39 -11.36 1.95
C ASP A 181 20.28 -12.56 0.97
N ARG A 182 21.13 -12.56 -0.07
CA ARG A 182 21.19 -13.65 -1.08
C ARG A 182 21.64 -15.01 -0.54
N ASN A 183 22.05 -15.11 0.71
CA ASN A 183 22.45 -16.36 1.38
C ASN A 183 21.43 -16.78 2.45
N ASP A 184 20.23 -16.20 2.40
CA ASP A 184 19.14 -16.41 3.38
C ASP A 184 19.51 -15.99 4.81
N GLN A 185 20.51 -15.10 4.95
CA GLN A 185 20.82 -14.53 6.25
C GLN A 185 20.00 -13.26 6.45
N MET A 186 19.47 -13.06 7.64
CA MET A 186 18.72 -11.85 8.00
C MET A 186 19.58 -10.61 7.73
N SER A 187 19.00 -9.62 7.07
CA SER A 187 19.66 -8.33 6.83
C SER A 187 20.00 -7.65 8.16
N GLY A 188 21.17 -6.99 8.20
CA GLY A 188 21.65 -6.41 9.46
C GLY A 188 20.79 -5.27 10.02
N PHE A 189 19.73 -4.87 9.32
CA PHE A 189 18.76 -3.86 9.75
C PHE A 189 17.36 -4.45 10.03
N SER A 190 17.10 -5.69 9.66
CA SER A 190 15.78 -6.34 9.73
C SER A 190 15.62 -7.15 11.00
#